data_a5b3a38ad6fe8f89e74b22017442ab66
#
_entry.id   a5b3a38ad6fe8f89e74b22017442ab66
#
_cell.length_a   1.000
_cell.length_b   1.000
_cell.length_c   1.000
_cell.angle_alpha   90.00
_cell.angle_beta   90.00
_cell.angle_gamma   90.00
#
_symmetry.space_group_name_H-M   'P 1'
#
loop_
_entity.id
_entity.type
_entity.pdbx_description
1 polymer ?
#
loop_
_entity_poly.entity_id
_entity_poly.type
_entity_poly.pdbx_seq_one_letter_code
_entity_poly.pdbx_strand_id
1 'polypeptide(L)'
;MSDAEQNVGWALPTSPVGRTFLSAALILLIAGCGPDKTNVQLRKDKQQLQSQIADLQQQLQADRARIAGLEKQVGSVPTLPQDRLDKLVTVHGIKLGRLTGGDPANGVDAPDEGLRIYLTPIDETAEALKATGAVEVEAFDLGLPGDNRIGRWTFDSATLKSRWRSLGMLRSFVLECPWQKPPQHPKLAVKVTFRDELTGRIYDQLQEVHVKIPTTRPATRTADNR
;
A
#
# COMPACT_ATOMS: atom_id res chain seq x y z
N MET A 1 13.39 56.63 23.90
CA MET A 1 12.67 56.62 25.16
C MET A 1 12.76 55.19 25.63
N SER A 2 13.78 54.94 26.39
CA SER A 2 13.93 54.94 27.85
C SER A 2 13.60 53.57 28.37
N ASP A 3 14.66 52.81 28.69
CA ASP A 3 15.15 52.39 30.02
C ASP A 3 14.29 51.29 30.66
N ALA A 4 14.77 50.20 31.22
CA ALA A 4 15.86 50.13 32.17
C ALA A 4 16.34 48.65 32.34
N GLU A 5 17.65 48.58 32.51
CA GLU A 5 18.38 47.47 33.10
C GLU A 5 17.94 47.23 34.55
N GLN A 6 17.94 45.99 35.01
CA GLN A 6 18.26 45.70 36.43
C GLN A 6 19.10 44.43 36.56
N ASN A 7 20.35 44.70 36.72
CA ASN A 7 21.44 43.86 37.17
C ASN A 7 21.32 43.69 38.68
N VAL A 8 21.17 42.47 39.21
CA VAL A 8 21.33 42.21 40.67
C VAL A 8 22.42 41.19 40.86
N GLY A 9 23.62 41.74 41.15
CA GLY A 9 24.74 40.98 41.65
C GLY A 9 24.52 40.57 43.10
N TRP A 10 24.86 39.34 43.43
CA TRP A 10 25.00 38.89 44.83
C TRP A 10 26.46 38.59 45.08
N ALA A 11 27.02 39.38 45.96
CA ALA A 11 28.36 39.29 46.45
C ALA A 11 28.52 38.20 47.52
N LEU A 12 29.65 37.52 47.47
CA LEU A 12 30.15 36.63 48.50
C LEU A 12 30.61 37.38 49.74
N PRO A 13 30.48 36.83 50.95
CA PRO A 13 31.31 37.20 52.02
C PRO A 13 32.40 36.14 52.30
N THR A 14 33.61 36.64 52.39
CA THR A 14 34.82 35.96 52.82
C THR A 14 34.95 35.95 54.33
N SER A 15 35.35 34.75 54.87
CA SER A 15 36.29 34.48 56.01
C SER A 15 35.98 34.94 57.46
N PRO A 16 36.74 34.56 58.52
CA PRO A 16 37.86 33.63 58.59
C PRO A 16 37.89 32.67 59.82
N VAL A 17 38.77 31.67 59.73
CA VAL A 17 39.62 31.07 60.76
C VAL A 17 39.14 30.86 62.21
N GLY A 18 39.14 29.60 62.60
CA GLY A 18 39.12 29.17 64.00
C GLY A 18 39.65 27.74 64.12
N ARG A 19 40.93 27.64 64.49
CA ARG A 19 41.61 26.40 64.91
C ARG A 19 40.98 25.89 66.19
N THR A 20 40.74 24.57 66.28
CA THR A 20 41.27 23.81 67.47
C THR A 20 40.97 22.31 67.30
N PHE A 21 41.94 21.57 67.50
CA PHE A 21 42.22 20.19 67.88
C PHE A 21 41.13 19.41 68.62
N LEU A 22 41.26 18.09 68.53
CA LEU A 22 40.73 16.96 69.28
C LEU A 22 39.57 16.22 68.52
N SER A 23 39.62 14.97 68.20
CA SER A 23 40.28 13.82 68.74
C SER A 23 40.13 12.68 67.74
N ALA A 24 41.16 11.92 67.55
CA ALA A 24 41.15 10.57 67.03
C ALA A 24 40.25 9.70 67.92
N ALA A 25 39.23 9.11 67.33
CA ALA A 25 38.56 7.84 67.70
C ALA A 25 37.12 7.77 67.16
N LEU A 26 36.93 7.53 65.87
CA LEU A 26 35.76 6.87 65.39
C LEU A 26 35.98 6.41 63.90
N ILE A 27 37.11 5.74 63.71
CA ILE A 27 37.31 4.97 62.44
C ILE A 27 37.16 3.52 62.84
N LEU A 28 35.91 3.00 62.86
CA LEU A 28 35.64 1.55 62.88
C LEU A 28 34.11 1.33 62.99
N LEU A 29 33.34 1.64 61.97
CA LEU A 29 32.00 1.09 61.75
C LEU A 29 31.42 1.51 60.36
N ILE A 30 32.24 1.50 59.28
CA ILE A 30 31.71 1.58 57.93
C ILE A 30 32.23 0.37 57.14
N ALA A 31 32.01 -0.82 57.70
CA ALA A 31 32.17 -2.04 56.95
C ALA A 31 30.80 -2.71 56.95
N GLY A 32 30.01 -2.55 55.85
CA GLY A 32 28.81 -3.31 55.72
C GLY A 32 27.66 -2.73 54.89
N CYS A 33 27.93 -1.90 53.88
CA CYS A 33 26.92 -1.69 52.83
C CYS A 33 27.56 -1.97 51.47
N GLY A 34 27.74 -3.25 51.18
CA GLY A 34 27.95 -3.66 49.79
C GLY A 34 26.74 -3.20 48.96
N PRO A 35 26.94 -2.74 47.73
CA PRO A 35 25.82 -2.34 46.88
C PRO A 35 24.86 -3.51 46.74
N ASP A 36 23.67 -3.33 47.29
CA ASP A 36 22.61 -4.33 47.25
C ASP A 36 22.40 -4.72 45.80
N LYS A 37 22.54 -6.01 45.46
CA LYS A 37 22.46 -6.52 44.07
C LYS A 37 21.18 -6.07 43.39
N THR A 38 20.10 -5.92 44.13
CA THR A 38 18.82 -5.40 43.73
C THR A 38 18.90 -3.94 43.24
N ASN A 39 19.64 -3.08 43.97
CA ASN A 39 19.84 -1.69 43.60
C ASN A 39 20.71 -1.51 42.35
N VAL A 40 21.68 -2.40 42.13
CA VAL A 40 22.49 -2.42 40.90
C VAL A 40 21.66 -2.84 39.70
N GLN A 41 20.82 -3.87 39.89
CA GLN A 41 19.91 -4.32 38.86
C GLN A 41 18.92 -3.22 38.47
N LEU A 42 18.27 -2.60 39.46
CA LEU A 42 17.31 -1.52 39.26
C LEU A 42 17.90 -0.30 38.51
N ARG A 43 19.16 0.01 38.79
CA ARG A 43 19.88 1.08 38.05
C ARG A 43 20.16 0.70 36.62
N LYS A 44 20.54 -0.56 36.33
CA LYS A 44 20.72 -1.05 34.96
C LYS A 44 19.41 -1.03 34.18
N ASP A 45 18.33 -1.54 34.78
CA ASP A 45 17.01 -1.56 34.14
C ASP A 45 16.50 -0.13 33.85
N LYS A 46 16.70 0.79 34.82
CA LYS A 46 16.39 2.22 34.63
C LYS A 46 17.19 2.83 33.47
N GLN A 47 18.48 2.54 33.40
CA GLN A 47 19.35 3.04 32.33
C GLN A 47 18.95 2.45 30.96
N GLN A 48 18.61 1.17 30.94
CA GLN A 48 18.14 0.51 29.73
C GLN A 48 16.79 1.08 29.26
N LEU A 49 15.86 1.30 30.16
CA LEU A 49 14.57 1.93 29.81
C LEU A 49 14.77 3.38 29.35
N GLN A 50 15.68 4.13 29.96
CA GLN A 50 16.00 5.49 29.52
C GLN A 50 16.58 5.50 28.09
N SER A 51 17.50 4.57 27.77
CA SER A 51 18.01 4.45 26.41
C SER A 51 16.92 4.07 25.40
N GLN A 52 16.03 3.13 25.76
CA GLN A 52 14.90 2.77 24.89
C GLN A 52 13.95 3.95 24.65
N ILE A 53 13.67 4.74 25.69
CA ILE A 53 12.85 5.94 25.55
C ILE A 53 13.52 6.95 24.60
N ALA A 54 14.84 7.17 24.75
CA ALA A 54 15.59 8.08 23.88
C ALA A 54 15.57 7.60 22.42
N ASP A 55 15.79 6.30 22.18
CA ASP A 55 15.75 5.69 20.84
C ASP A 55 14.37 5.81 20.21
N LEU A 56 13.31 5.50 20.95
CA LEU A 56 11.93 5.64 20.48
C LEU A 56 11.57 7.10 20.18
N GLN A 57 12.03 8.05 21.01
CA GLN A 57 11.83 9.48 20.75
C GLN A 57 12.54 9.93 19.48
N GLN A 58 13.74 9.44 19.23
CA GLN A 58 14.49 9.72 18.01
C GLN A 58 13.79 9.14 16.77
N GLN A 59 13.28 7.90 16.86
CA GLN A 59 12.50 7.28 15.80
C GLN A 59 11.23 8.08 15.49
N LEU A 60 10.48 8.48 16.52
CA LEU A 60 9.29 9.31 16.35
C LEU A 60 9.58 10.65 15.69
N GLN A 61 10.71 11.29 16.02
CA GLN A 61 11.12 12.54 15.37
C GLN A 61 11.48 12.30 13.89
N ALA A 62 12.22 11.23 13.59
CA ALA A 62 12.57 10.85 12.23
C ALA A 62 11.32 10.55 11.39
N ASP A 63 10.37 9.79 11.94
CA ASP A 63 9.13 9.46 11.25
C ASP A 63 8.25 10.70 11.01
N ARG A 64 8.16 11.60 12.00
CA ARG A 64 7.45 12.88 11.82
C ARG A 64 8.08 13.74 10.72
N ALA A 65 9.42 13.82 10.69
CA ALA A 65 10.12 14.55 9.63
C ALA A 65 9.89 13.92 8.24
N ARG A 66 9.84 12.58 8.19
CA ARG A 66 9.54 11.84 6.97
C ARG A 66 8.11 12.08 6.49
N ILE A 67 7.13 12.02 7.40
CA ILE A 67 5.73 12.32 7.10
C ILE A 67 5.60 13.74 6.56
N ALA A 68 6.16 14.75 7.25
CA ALA A 68 6.12 16.14 6.80
C ALA A 68 6.79 16.34 5.43
N GLY A 69 7.88 15.60 5.16
CA GLY A 69 8.52 15.57 3.84
C GLY A 69 7.63 15.01 2.76
N LEU A 70 6.95 13.89 3.03
CA LEU A 70 6.01 13.26 2.10
C LEU A 70 4.77 14.14 1.87
N GLU A 71 4.21 14.73 2.92
CA GLU A 71 3.08 15.67 2.81
C GLU A 71 3.43 16.89 1.94
N LYS A 72 4.65 17.42 2.10
CA LYS A 72 5.15 18.51 1.24
C LYS A 72 5.30 18.07 -0.22
N GLN A 73 5.75 16.85 -0.47
CA GLN A 73 5.84 16.30 -1.83
C GLN A 73 4.45 16.09 -2.44
N VAL A 74 3.51 15.55 -1.68
CA VAL A 74 2.10 15.38 -2.12
C VAL A 74 1.44 16.74 -2.37
N GLY A 75 1.66 17.71 -1.48
CA GLY A 75 1.14 19.08 -1.65
C GLY A 75 1.74 19.85 -2.83
N SER A 76 2.91 19.42 -3.34
CA SER A 76 3.55 20.02 -4.53
C SER A 76 3.04 19.44 -5.86
N VAL A 77 2.26 18.35 -5.83
CA VAL A 77 1.59 17.84 -7.04
C VAL A 77 0.49 18.83 -7.42
N PRO A 78 0.55 19.44 -8.63
CA PRO A 78 -0.50 20.36 -9.05
C PRO A 78 -1.81 19.58 -9.19
N THR A 79 -2.61 19.57 -8.14
CA THR A 79 -3.98 19.08 -8.22
C THR A 79 -4.86 20.18 -8.82
N LEU A 80 -5.66 19.82 -9.82
CA LEU A 80 -6.65 20.74 -10.36
C LEU A 80 -7.59 21.17 -9.21
N PRO A 81 -7.85 22.49 -9.03
CA PRO A 81 -8.84 22.95 -8.08
C PRO A 81 -10.18 22.27 -8.29
N GLN A 82 -10.89 21.95 -7.21
CA GLN A 82 -12.12 21.17 -7.25
C GLN A 82 -13.19 21.82 -8.15
N ASP A 83 -13.29 23.16 -8.14
CA ASP A 83 -14.19 23.94 -8.99
C ASP A 83 -13.92 23.76 -10.50
N ARG A 84 -12.72 23.40 -10.87
CA ARG A 84 -12.37 23.07 -12.26
C ARG A 84 -12.63 21.61 -12.58
N LEU A 85 -12.38 20.70 -11.60
CA LEU A 85 -12.71 19.28 -11.76
C LEU A 85 -14.22 19.08 -11.98
N ASP A 86 -15.05 19.85 -11.28
CA ASP A 86 -16.51 19.78 -11.38
C ASP A 86 -17.04 20.23 -12.76
N LYS A 87 -16.22 20.95 -13.55
CA LYS A 87 -16.55 21.36 -14.93
C LYS A 87 -16.04 20.39 -16.00
N LEU A 88 -15.28 19.39 -15.60
CA LEU A 88 -14.76 18.39 -16.54
C LEU A 88 -15.69 17.18 -16.58
N VAL A 89 -15.79 16.58 -17.77
CA VAL A 89 -16.40 15.26 -17.89
C VAL A 89 -15.46 14.27 -17.24
N THR A 90 -15.88 13.67 -16.14
CA THR A 90 -15.09 12.74 -15.33
C THR A 90 -15.72 11.35 -15.32
N VAL A 91 -14.93 10.36 -14.92
CA VAL A 91 -15.44 9.02 -14.78
C VAL A 91 -16.41 8.96 -13.60
N HIS A 92 -17.60 8.38 -13.83
CA HIS A 92 -18.62 8.11 -12.82
C HIS A 92 -18.81 6.61 -12.57
N GLY A 93 -18.25 5.77 -13.43
CA GLY A 93 -18.32 4.33 -13.28
C GLY A 93 -17.55 3.59 -14.36
N ILE A 94 -17.58 2.28 -14.28
CA ILE A 94 -17.02 1.40 -15.30
C ILE A 94 -18.06 0.35 -15.73
N LYS A 95 -17.99 -0.09 -16.97
CA LYS A 95 -18.78 -1.21 -17.50
C LYS A 95 -17.85 -2.24 -18.12
N LEU A 96 -18.14 -3.51 -17.92
CA LEU A 96 -17.51 -4.60 -18.64
C LEU A 96 -18.38 -4.98 -19.83
N GLY A 97 -17.75 -5.04 -21.01
CA GLY A 97 -18.42 -5.40 -22.23
C GLY A 97 -18.85 -6.89 -22.24
N ARG A 98 -19.92 -7.20 -22.96
CA ARG A 98 -20.43 -8.59 -23.10
C ARG A 98 -19.43 -9.55 -23.76
N LEU A 99 -18.42 -9.03 -24.46
CA LEU A 99 -17.35 -9.81 -25.06
C LEU A 99 -16.21 -10.14 -24.08
N THR A 100 -16.32 -9.67 -22.83
CA THR A 100 -15.36 -10.03 -21.76
C THR A 100 -15.50 -11.52 -21.48
N GLY A 101 -14.39 -12.26 -21.60
CA GLY A 101 -14.37 -13.71 -21.44
C GLY A 101 -13.04 -14.31 -21.82
N GLY A 102 -13.07 -15.59 -22.19
CA GLY A 102 -11.91 -16.31 -22.68
C GLY A 102 -11.33 -15.71 -23.96
N ASP A 103 -10.01 -15.79 -24.09
CA ASP A 103 -9.25 -15.33 -25.25
C ASP A 103 -8.69 -16.54 -26.03
N PRO A 104 -9.35 -17.00 -27.10
CA PRO A 104 -8.85 -18.12 -27.90
C PRO A 104 -7.68 -17.66 -28.78
N ALA A 105 -6.50 -18.25 -28.59
CA ALA A 105 -5.31 -17.88 -29.37
C ALA A 105 -5.36 -18.32 -30.83
N ASN A 106 -5.96 -19.47 -31.13
CA ASN A 106 -5.84 -20.15 -32.43
C ASN A 106 -7.18 -20.55 -33.08
N GLY A 107 -8.22 -19.74 -32.87
CA GLY A 107 -9.52 -19.96 -33.52
C GLY A 107 -10.66 -20.26 -32.56
N VAL A 108 -11.89 -20.26 -33.10
CA VAL A 108 -13.14 -20.27 -32.32
C VAL A 108 -13.29 -21.49 -31.42
N ASP A 109 -12.69 -22.63 -31.79
CA ASP A 109 -12.81 -23.89 -31.04
C ASP A 109 -11.59 -24.25 -30.18
N ALA A 110 -10.54 -23.42 -30.20
CA ALA A 110 -9.36 -23.63 -29.40
C ALA A 110 -9.64 -23.34 -27.92
N PRO A 111 -8.90 -23.97 -26.97
CA PRO A 111 -8.90 -23.58 -25.59
C PRO A 111 -8.44 -22.13 -25.45
N ASP A 112 -8.95 -21.44 -24.42
CA ASP A 112 -8.54 -20.09 -24.14
C ASP A 112 -7.14 -20.08 -23.49
N GLU A 113 -6.29 -19.15 -23.94
CA GLU A 113 -4.94 -18.94 -23.37
C GLU A 113 -4.90 -17.82 -22.33
N GLY A 114 -6.01 -17.16 -22.12
CA GLY A 114 -6.15 -16.04 -21.19
C GLY A 114 -7.57 -15.50 -21.11
N LEU A 115 -7.67 -14.31 -20.54
CA LEU A 115 -8.90 -13.52 -20.56
C LEU A 115 -8.69 -12.30 -21.44
N ARG A 116 -9.74 -11.95 -22.19
CA ARG A 116 -9.86 -10.67 -22.88
C ARG A 116 -10.94 -9.83 -22.23
N ILE A 117 -10.53 -8.71 -21.66
CA ILE A 117 -11.39 -7.82 -20.88
C ILE A 117 -11.72 -6.58 -21.71
N TYR A 118 -12.98 -6.28 -21.87
CA TYR A 118 -13.47 -5.07 -22.52
C TYR A 118 -13.97 -4.10 -21.45
N LEU A 119 -13.12 -3.16 -21.02
CA LEU A 119 -13.40 -2.20 -19.99
C LEU A 119 -13.78 -0.84 -20.59
N THR A 120 -14.94 -0.32 -20.22
CA THR A 120 -15.42 0.99 -20.65
C THR A 120 -15.68 1.88 -19.44
N PRO A 121 -14.82 2.87 -19.17
CA PRO A 121 -15.19 3.95 -18.26
C PRO A 121 -16.38 4.73 -18.81
N ILE A 122 -17.27 5.15 -17.94
CA ILE A 122 -18.48 5.89 -18.29
C ILE A 122 -18.57 7.19 -17.49
N ASP A 123 -19.16 8.19 -18.09
CA ASP A 123 -19.50 9.45 -17.44
C ASP A 123 -20.85 9.38 -16.68
N GLU A 124 -21.34 10.52 -16.20
CA GLU A 124 -22.61 10.64 -15.46
C GLU A 124 -23.83 10.27 -16.32
N THR A 125 -23.73 10.42 -17.65
CA THR A 125 -24.79 10.06 -18.61
C THR A 125 -24.72 8.61 -19.07
N ALA A 126 -23.79 7.83 -18.51
CA ALA A 126 -23.48 6.45 -18.88
C ALA A 126 -22.89 6.28 -20.29
N GLU A 127 -22.38 7.37 -20.89
CA GLU A 127 -21.67 7.37 -22.16
C GLU A 127 -20.20 6.97 -21.97
N ALA A 128 -19.63 6.33 -23.03
CA ALA A 128 -18.26 5.84 -23.01
C ALA A 128 -17.25 6.99 -23.01
N LEU A 129 -16.41 7.02 -21.99
CA LEU A 129 -15.36 8.01 -21.80
C LEU A 129 -13.96 7.39 -21.91
N LYS A 130 -13.10 7.94 -22.77
CA LYS A 130 -11.66 7.56 -22.77
C LYS A 130 -10.96 8.29 -21.63
N ALA A 131 -10.84 7.63 -20.48
CA ALA A 131 -10.19 8.17 -19.30
C ALA A 131 -8.75 7.67 -19.15
N THR A 132 -7.93 8.46 -18.45
CA THR A 132 -6.58 8.06 -18.05
C THR A 132 -6.63 7.47 -16.65
N GLY A 133 -6.01 6.31 -16.46
CA GLY A 133 -6.04 5.65 -15.17
C GLY A 133 -5.19 4.39 -15.14
N ALA A 134 -5.22 3.69 -14.01
CA ALA A 134 -4.63 2.39 -13.84
C ALA A 134 -5.72 1.33 -13.67
N VAL A 135 -5.49 0.13 -14.18
CA VAL A 135 -6.43 -0.99 -14.09
C VAL A 135 -5.77 -2.17 -13.40
N GLU A 136 -6.51 -2.78 -12.50
CA GLU A 136 -6.19 -4.07 -11.94
C GLU A 136 -7.29 -5.07 -12.31
N VAL A 137 -6.89 -6.24 -12.80
CA VAL A 137 -7.78 -7.35 -13.12
C VAL A 137 -7.42 -8.52 -12.24
N GLU A 138 -8.38 -9.09 -11.55
CA GLU A 138 -8.24 -10.32 -10.78
C GLU A 138 -9.24 -11.37 -11.30
N ALA A 139 -8.78 -12.60 -11.46
CA ALA A 139 -9.62 -13.71 -11.87
C ALA A 139 -9.63 -14.80 -10.80
N PHE A 140 -10.83 -15.32 -10.54
CA PHE A 140 -11.08 -16.32 -9.52
C PHE A 140 -11.83 -17.51 -10.10
N ASP A 141 -11.32 -18.69 -9.85
CA ASP A 141 -12.02 -19.96 -10.14
C ASP A 141 -12.75 -20.41 -8.86
N LEU A 142 -14.04 -20.07 -8.79
CA LEU A 142 -14.86 -20.30 -7.61
C LEU A 142 -15.09 -21.79 -7.29
N GLY A 143 -14.77 -22.68 -8.20
CA GLY A 143 -14.83 -24.13 -7.97
C GLY A 143 -13.61 -24.67 -7.19
N LEU A 144 -12.54 -23.89 -7.04
CA LEU A 144 -11.36 -24.31 -6.31
C LEU A 144 -11.53 -24.06 -4.81
N PRO A 145 -11.12 -25.02 -3.96
CA PRO A 145 -11.07 -24.81 -2.51
C PRO A 145 -9.87 -23.93 -2.11
N GLY A 146 -10.05 -23.10 -1.09
CA GLY A 146 -8.98 -22.26 -0.54
C GLY A 146 -8.68 -21.03 -1.39
N ASP A 147 -7.40 -20.83 -1.79
CA ASP A 147 -7.01 -19.73 -2.69
C ASP A 147 -7.48 -20.01 -4.11
N ASN A 148 -8.63 -19.45 -4.45
CA ASN A 148 -9.28 -19.59 -5.74
C ASN A 148 -8.85 -18.55 -6.77
N ARG A 149 -7.90 -17.66 -6.45
CA ARG A 149 -7.36 -16.67 -7.39
C ARG A 149 -6.39 -17.33 -8.36
N ILE A 150 -6.72 -17.25 -9.65
CA ILE A 150 -5.92 -17.82 -10.75
C ILE A 150 -5.02 -16.81 -11.45
N GLY A 151 -5.27 -15.51 -11.25
CA GLY A 151 -4.41 -14.48 -11.81
C GLY A 151 -4.72 -13.07 -11.32
N ARG A 152 -3.71 -12.19 -11.41
CA ARG A 152 -3.80 -10.76 -11.15
C ARG A 152 -2.90 -10.02 -12.14
N TRP A 153 -3.47 -9.09 -12.88
CA TRP A 153 -2.79 -8.28 -13.89
C TRP A 153 -3.00 -6.80 -13.59
N THR A 154 -1.95 -6.03 -13.78
CA THR A 154 -1.98 -4.59 -13.57
C THR A 154 -1.57 -3.88 -14.85
N PHE A 155 -2.29 -2.82 -15.19
CA PHE A 155 -2.03 -1.98 -16.35
C PHE A 155 -1.92 -0.55 -15.87
N ASP A 156 -0.77 0.06 -16.09
CA ASP A 156 -0.55 1.47 -15.80
C ASP A 156 -1.22 2.37 -16.85
N SER A 157 -1.26 3.66 -16.59
CA SER A 157 -1.90 4.63 -17.50
C SER A 157 -1.22 4.71 -18.86
N ALA A 158 0.10 4.47 -18.94
CA ALA A 158 0.83 4.49 -20.20
C ALA A 158 0.43 3.30 -21.08
N THR A 159 0.41 2.11 -20.51
CA THR A 159 -0.06 0.89 -21.17
C THR A 159 -1.52 0.99 -21.58
N LEU A 160 -2.38 1.50 -20.67
CA LEU A 160 -3.80 1.61 -20.91
C LEU A 160 -4.13 2.53 -22.10
N LYS A 161 -3.41 3.63 -22.28
CA LYS A 161 -3.58 4.54 -23.42
C LYS A 161 -3.49 3.82 -24.77
N SER A 162 -2.61 2.86 -24.91
CA SER A 162 -2.39 2.08 -26.14
C SER A 162 -3.48 1.02 -26.40
N ARG A 163 -4.22 0.64 -25.35
CA ARG A 163 -5.22 -0.43 -25.38
C ARG A 163 -6.63 0.06 -25.72
N TRP A 164 -6.85 1.36 -25.87
CA TRP A 164 -8.14 1.90 -26.28
C TRP A 164 -8.48 1.51 -27.71
N ARG A 165 -9.66 0.95 -27.91
CA ARG A 165 -10.21 0.63 -29.20
C ARG A 165 -11.52 1.40 -29.40
N SER A 166 -11.63 2.04 -30.56
CA SER A 166 -12.84 2.74 -31.01
C SER A 166 -13.11 2.30 -32.45
N LEU A 167 -13.98 1.31 -32.59
CA LEU A 167 -14.37 0.77 -33.90
C LEU A 167 -15.88 0.50 -33.89
N GLY A 168 -16.62 1.25 -34.67
CA GLY A 168 -18.08 1.15 -34.72
C GLY A 168 -18.70 1.45 -33.34
N MET A 169 -19.44 0.51 -32.79
CA MET A 169 -20.06 0.60 -31.47
C MET A 169 -19.10 0.24 -30.30
N LEU A 170 -17.94 -0.31 -30.61
CA LEU A 170 -16.96 -0.69 -29.60
C LEU A 170 -16.15 0.54 -29.19
N ARG A 171 -16.31 0.98 -27.93
CA ARG A 171 -15.52 2.05 -27.29
C ARG A 171 -15.05 1.55 -25.94
N SER A 172 -13.92 0.84 -25.91
CA SER A 172 -13.43 0.21 -24.68
C SER A 172 -11.91 0.04 -24.70
N PHE A 173 -11.33 -0.08 -23.54
CA PHE A 173 -10.01 -0.67 -23.38
C PHE A 173 -10.10 -2.18 -23.58
N VAL A 174 -9.19 -2.73 -24.37
CA VAL A 174 -9.08 -4.16 -24.58
C VAL A 174 -7.82 -4.65 -23.90
N LEU A 175 -8.00 -5.42 -22.83
CA LEU A 175 -6.92 -5.91 -22.00
C LEU A 175 -6.78 -7.42 -22.18
N GLU A 176 -5.58 -7.84 -22.52
CA GLU A 176 -5.22 -9.25 -22.68
C GLU A 176 -4.53 -9.70 -21.39
N CYS A 177 -5.07 -10.75 -20.78
CA CYS A 177 -4.66 -11.27 -19.49
C CYS A 177 -4.31 -12.76 -19.63
N PRO A 178 -3.09 -13.12 -20.09
CA PRO A 178 -2.69 -14.51 -20.28
C PRO A 178 -2.72 -15.25 -18.93
N TRP A 179 -3.05 -16.55 -18.94
CA TRP A 179 -3.17 -17.33 -17.70
C TRP A 179 -1.87 -17.31 -16.90
N GLN A 180 -1.98 -16.94 -15.61
CA GLN A 180 -0.92 -17.15 -14.62
C GLN A 180 -1.02 -18.54 -14.00
N LYS A 181 -2.27 -18.99 -13.77
CA LYS A 181 -2.61 -20.38 -13.43
C LYS A 181 -3.78 -20.79 -14.34
N PRO A 182 -3.71 -21.93 -15.02
CA PRO A 182 -4.80 -22.37 -15.88
C PRO A 182 -6.07 -22.64 -15.05
N PRO A 183 -7.26 -22.22 -15.51
CA PRO A 183 -8.52 -22.51 -14.83
C PRO A 183 -8.84 -24.00 -14.89
N GLN A 184 -9.50 -24.50 -13.84
CA GLN A 184 -10.00 -25.88 -13.79
C GLN A 184 -11.50 -25.97 -14.10
N HIS A 185 -12.21 -24.85 -13.98
CA HIS A 185 -13.65 -24.77 -14.24
C HIS A 185 -13.96 -23.73 -15.31
N PRO A 186 -15.02 -23.96 -16.13
CA PRO A 186 -15.36 -23.08 -17.23
C PRO A 186 -15.98 -21.75 -16.81
N LYS A 187 -16.39 -21.61 -15.55
CA LYS A 187 -16.97 -20.40 -14.97
C LYS A 187 -16.00 -19.75 -14.02
N LEU A 188 -15.67 -18.50 -14.31
CA LEU A 188 -14.76 -17.70 -13.51
C LEU A 188 -15.46 -16.42 -13.07
N ALA A 189 -15.07 -15.89 -11.91
CA ALA A 189 -15.40 -14.55 -11.51
C ALA A 189 -14.22 -13.62 -11.81
N VAL A 190 -14.49 -12.54 -12.53
CA VAL A 190 -13.47 -11.53 -12.87
C VAL A 190 -13.83 -10.23 -12.18
N LYS A 191 -12.92 -9.74 -11.35
CA LYS A 191 -13.00 -8.43 -10.73
C LYS A 191 -12.07 -7.48 -11.46
N VAL A 192 -12.60 -6.32 -11.86
CA VAL A 192 -11.83 -5.25 -12.48
C VAL A 192 -11.93 -4.00 -11.62
N THR A 193 -10.79 -3.47 -11.25
CA THR A 193 -10.66 -2.23 -10.49
C THR A 193 -10.02 -1.18 -11.39
N PHE A 194 -10.69 -0.07 -11.61
CA PHE A 194 -10.17 1.08 -12.34
C PHE A 194 -9.93 2.24 -11.37
N ARG A 195 -8.73 2.78 -11.38
CA ARG A 195 -8.37 4.00 -10.64
C ARG A 195 -8.24 5.14 -11.64
N ASP A 196 -9.13 6.11 -11.58
CA ASP A 196 -9.05 7.32 -12.38
C ASP A 196 -7.89 8.20 -11.93
N GLU A 197 -7.00 8.54 -12.83
CA GLU A 197 -5.81 9.35 -12.53
C GLU A 197 -6.13 10.83 -12.36
N LEU A 198 -7.24 11.30 -12.95
CA LEU A 198 -7.67 12.69 -12.87
C LEU A 198 -8.32 13.02 -11.52
N THR A 199 -9.22 12.17 -11.04
CA THR A 199 -9.99 12.39 -9.81
C THR A 199 -9.48 11.59 -8.62
N GLY A 200 -8.62 10.59 -8.84
CA GLY A 200 -8.17 9.64 -7.84
C GLY A 200 -9.24 8.64 -7.38
N ARG A 201 -10.46 8.69 -7.95
CA ARG A 201 -11.56 7.79 -7.60
C ARG A 201 -11.29 6.37 -8.08
N ILE A 202 -11.83 5.40 -7.33
CA ILE A 202 -11.69 3.97 -7.63
C ILE A 202 -13.07 3.40 -7.93
N TYR A 203 -13.15 2.61 -8.98
CA TYR A 203 -14.37 1.96 -9.44
C TYR A 203 -14.12 0.47 -9.60
N ASP A 204 -15.01 -0.36 -9.06
CA ASP A 204 -14.93 -1.82 -9.13
C ASP A 204 -16.11 -2.38 -9.93
N GLN A 205 -15.82 -3.42 -10.69
CA GLN A 205 -16.84 -4.21 -11.37
C GLN A 205 -16.50 -5.69 -11.25
N LEU A 206 -17.49 -6.49 -10.87
CA LEU A 206 -17.40 -7.95 -10.83
C LEU A 206 -18.31 -8.53 -11.91
N GLN A 207 -17.80 -9.50 -12.68
CA GLN A 207 -18.56 -10.20 -13.72
C GLN A 207 -18.20 -11.67 -13.74
N GLU A 208 -19.22 -12.54 -13.90
CA GLU A 208 -19.02 -13.95 -14.25
C GLU A 208 -18.72 -14.05 -15.73
N VAL A 209 -17.69 -14.82 -16.08
CA VAL A 209 -17.27 -15.08 -17.45
C VAL A 209 -17.14 -16.58 -17.69
N HIS A 210 -17.35 -16.97 -18.95
CA HIS A 210 -17.16 -18.36 -19.38
C HIS A 210 -15.89 -18.46 -20.19
N VAL A 211 -15.13 -19.52 -19.93
CA VAL A 211 -13.87 -19.81 -20.60
C VAL A 211 -13.86 -21.26 -21.11
N LYS A 212 -13.14 -21.49 -22.19
CA LYS A 212 -12.90 -22.82 -22.72
C LYS A 212 -11.63 -23.39 -22.14
N ILE A 213 -11.77 -24.39 -21.28
CA ILE A 213 -10.63 -25.11 -20.71
C ILE A 213 -10.12 -26.20 -21.68
N PRO A 214 -8.81 -26.51 -21.65
CA PRO A 214 -8.28 -27.64 -22.39
C PRO A 214 -9.01 -28.92 -21.98
N THR A 215 -9.71 -29.55 -22.88
CA THR A 215 -10.29 -30.87 -22.63
C THR A 215 -9.16 -31.88 -22.61
N THR A 216 -8.80 -32.39 -21.43
CA THR A 216 -7.91 -33.55 -21.32
C THR A 216 -8.61 -34.73 -21.96
N ARG A 217 -8.34 -34.97 -23.27
CA ARG A 217 -8.82 -36.16 -23.94
C ARG A 217 -8.18 -37.34 -23.22
N PRO A 218 -8.92 -38.23 -22.58
CA PRO A 218 -8.32 -39.44 -22.02
C PRO A 218 -7.62 -40.16 -23.15
N ALA A 219 -6.34 -40.45 -22.99
CA ALA A 219 -5.58 -41.23 -23.94
C ALA A 219 -6.35 -42.53 -24.19
N THR A 220 -6.92 -42.65 -25.39
CA THR A 220 -7.58 -43.89 -25.83
C THR A 220 -6.47 -44.95 -25.82
N ARG A 221 -6.51 -45.83 -24.83
CA ARG A 221 -5.69 -47.02 -24.79
C ARG A 221 -6.08 -47.84 -26.04
N THR A 222 -5.27 -47.74 -27.05
CA THR A 222 -5.34 -48.65 -28.20
C THR A 222 -5.02 -50.03 -27.58
N ALA A 223 -6.06 -50.82 -27.36
CA ALA A 223 -5.90 -52.22 -27.05
C ALA A 223 -5.32 -52.85 -28.32
N ASP A 224 -4.02 -53.14 -28.28
CA ASP A 224 -3.36 -53.97 -29.26
C ASP A 224 -3.94 -55.39 -29.07
N ASN A 225 -4.78 -55.76 -30.02
CA ASN A 225 -5.37 -57.08 -30.10
C ASN A 225 -4.46 -57.91 -31.02
N ARG A 226 -3.62 -58.74 -30.41
CA ARG A 226 -3.01 -59.90 -31.08
C ARG A 226 -3.63 -61.19 -30.58
#